data_245993fbd371cc5ea4175cfa018046a4
#
_entry.id   245993fbd371cc5ea4175cfa018046a4
#
_cell.length_a   1.000
_cell.length_b   1.000
_cell.length_c   1.000
_cell.angle_alpha   90.00
_cell.angle_beta   90.00
_cell.angle_gamma   90.00
#
_symmetry.space_group_name_H-M   'P 1'
#
loop_
_entity.id
_entity.type
_entity.pdbx_description
1 polymer ?
#
loop_
_entity_poly.entity_id
_entity_poly.type
_entity_poly.pdbx_seq_one_letter_code
_entity_poly.pdbx_strand_id
1 'polypeptide(L)'
;MNNIQISRGKLGSITKMSSAGLEIKPLTVFIGKQGTGKSLISQLAYFFYNLPYLIAYHQASGRNHASSEGLARAVLDNLRSDKRAIGVFADPSATIRWDQFSIHMDQRNRQVSPNKELKEYISDILTGKIPYKSAGRALFVPAERVIYPHATPSVWKLLSWPSTLILYGDALQNASNIYSQWVDNRPNSEPARRIREMSREALSGEIIKFGDEWRWQIDGGKRIDLDMASSGQKANWSWLLLAETLFDQREKGLLDEPFRVHIEEPEIHLHPAAQQTMMRILAFMANEGIEVLLTTHSLTMLYELNNLITAAQMLPDKLKDERVPPPDFRIPSQKVAAYLFQGNGQVNSILEEQNLSMEETSPNSVPWINEDQLRLVDDELGQELSRIRSYGTFWKA
;
A
#
# COMPACT_ATOMS: atom_id res chain seq x y z
N MET A 1 -15.80 -3.24 -10.51
CA MET A 1 -14.71 -2.31 -10.88
C MET A 1 -14.29 -1.62 -9.59
N ASN A 2 -13.03 -1.32 -9.39
CA ASN A 2 -12.53 -0.59 -8.22
C ASN A 2 -11.98 0.74 -8.71
N ASN A 3 -12.81 1.78 -8.76
CA ASN A 3 -12.42 3.08 -9.30
C ASN A 3 -12.67 4.17 -8.26
N ILE A 4 -11.64 4.96 -7.94
CA ILE A 4 -11.74 6.10 -7.04
C ILE A 4 -11.58 7.42 -7.79
N GLN A 5 -12.43 8.39 -7.50
CA GLN A 5 -12.46 9.68 -8.18
C GLN A 5 -12.83 10.80 -7.21
N ILE A 6 -12.19 11.96 -7.37
CA ILE A 6 -12.72 13.23 -6.84
C ILE A 6 -13.62 13.79 -7.95
N SER A 7 -14.91 13.57 -7.82
CA SER A 7 -15.88 13.93 -8.86
C SER A 7 -16.28 15.41 -8.81
N ARG A 8 -16.04 16.07 -7.67
CA ARG A 8 -16.34 17.50 -7.48
C ARG A 8 -15.47 18.11 -6.38
N GLY A 9 -15.04 19.35 -6.57
CA GLY A 9 -14.26 20.11 -5.59
C GLY A 9 -12.79 19.72 -5.54
N LYS A 10 -12.11 20.05 -4.43
CA LYS A 10 -10.71 19.75 -4.17
C LYS A 10 -10.57 18.94 -2.90
N LEU A 11 -9.56 18.09 -2.84
CA LEU A 11 -9.26 17.31 -1.66
C LEU A 11 -7.77 17.42 -1.31
N GLY A 12 -7.45 18.18 -0.28
CA GLY A 12 -6.08 18.50 0.08
C GLY A 12 -5.36 19.21 -1.05
N SER A 13 -4.20 18.70 -1.41
CA SER A 13 -3.42 19.21 -2.55
C SER A 13 -3.99 18.79 -3.91
N ILE A 14 -4.93 17.85 -3.96
CA ILE A 14 -5.47 17.31 -5.22
C ILE A 14 -6.54 18.26 -5.77
N THR A 15 -6.24 18.86 -6.92
CA THR A 15 -7.12 19.81 -7.59
C THR A 15 -7.75 19.27 -8.86
N LYS A 16 -7.11 18.27 -9.48
CA LYS A 16 -7.57 17.68 -10.75
C LYS A 16 -7.19 16.19 -10.81
N MET A 17 -8.16 15.40 -11.15
CA MET A 17 -8.02 13.97 -11.40
C MET A 17 -8.67 13.64 -12.76
N SER A 18 -8.24 12.57 -13.42
CA SER A 18 -8.88 12.09 -14.64
C SER A 18 -10.40 11.96 -14.44
N SER A 19 -11.18 12.30 -15.47
CA SER A 19 -12.64 12.10 -15.46
C SER A 19 -13.04 10.63 -15.35
N ALA A 20 -12.14 9.71 -15.78
CA ALA A 20 -12.31 8.28 -15.60
C ALA A 20 -12.03 7.80 -14.16
N GLY A 21 -11.43 8.66 -13.32
CA GLY A 21 -10.95 8.29 -11.99
C GLY A 21 -9.64 7.50 -12.02
N LEU A 22 -9.28 6.90 -10.90
CA LEU A 22 -8.12 6.01 -10.76
C LEU A 22 -8.62 4.57 -10.60
N GLU A 23 -8.35 3.75 -11.61
CA GLU A 23 -8.64 2.33 -11.55
C GLU A 23 -7.65 1.64 -10.61
N ILE A 24 -8.15 0.88 -9.67
CA ILE A 24 -7.34 0.08 -8.75
C ILE A 24 -7.22 -1.33 -9.31
N LYS A 25 -6.00 -1.70 -9.69
CA LYS A 25 -5.64 -3.01 -10.24
C LYS A 25 -4.93 -3.87 -9.19
N PRO A 26 -4.68 -5.16 -9.47
CA PRO A 26 -4.00 -6.06 -8.54
C PRO A 26 -2.70 -5.49 -7.96
N LEU A 27 -1.92 -4.73 -8.73
CA LEU A 27 -0.80 -3.92 -8.23
C LEU A 27 -1.02 -2.47 -8.64
N THR A 28 -1.28 -1.60 -7.67
CA THR A 28 -1.49 -0.16 -7.90
C THR A 28 -0.44 0.64 -7.17
N VAL A 29 0.23 1.55 -7.86
CA VAL A 29 1.29 2.40 -7.34
C VAL A 29 0.88 3.87 -7.39
N PHE A 30 0.93 4.54 -6.25
CA PHE A 30 0.82 6.00 -6.14
C PHE A 30 2.19 6.57 -5.83
N ILE A 31 2.74 7.35 -6.77
CA ILE A 31 4.05 7.98 -6.61
C ILE A 31 3.95 9.50 -6.71
N GLY A 32 4.89 10.22 -6.15
CA GLY A 32 4.99 11.68 -6.18
C GLY A 32 5.61 12.26 -4.92
N LYS A 33 5.82 13.58 -4.91
CA LYS A 33 6.41 14.29 -3.77
C LYS A 33 5.57 14.14 -2.49
N GLN A 34 6.19 14.37 -1.34
CA GLN A 34 5.50 14.39 -0.06
C GLN A 34 4.39 15.45 -0.04
N GLY A 35 3.28 15.16 0.62
CA GLY A 35 2.16 16.10 0.76
C GLY A 35 1.25 16.23 -0.48
N THR A 36 1.46 15.45 -1.55
CA THR A 36 0.64 15.50 -2.78
C THR A 36 -0.68 14.75 -2.71
N GLY A 37 -1.01 14.12 -1.57
CA GLY A 37 -2.31 13.47 -1.34
C GLY A 37 -2.35 11.96 -1.61
N LYS A 38 -1.21 11.31 -1.87
CA LYS A 38 -1.14 9.85 -2.10
C LYS A 38 -1.78 9.03 -0.98
N SER A 39 -1.31 9.24 0.27
CA SER A 39 -1.83 8.57 1.46
C SER A 39 -3.31 8.85 1.68
N LEU A 40 -3.77 10.06 1.37
CA LEU A 40 -5.18 10.43 1.50
C LEU A 40 -6.07 9.59 0.58
N ILE A 41 -5.69 9.46 -0.70
CA ILE A 41 -6.45 8.63 -1.66
C ILE A 41 -6.34 7.14 -1.31
N SER A 42 -5.16 6.66 -0.90
CA SER A 42 -4.98 5.27 -0.45
C SER A 42 -5.89 4.94 0.74
N GLN A 43 -5.98 5.83 1.73
CA GLN A 43 -6.83 5.65 2.89
C GLN A 43 -8.33 5.70 2.56
N LEU A 44 -8.74 6.54 1.61
CA LEU A 44 -10.12 6.57 1.12
C LEU A 44 -10.46 5.29 0.35
N ALA A 45 -9.55 4.82 -0.51
CA ALA A 45 -9.72 3.54 -1.21
C ALA A 45 -9.83 2.37 -0.22
N TYR A 46 -8.95 2.34 0.80
CA TYR A 46 -9.04 1.38 1.90
C TYR A 46 -10.37 1.42 2.62
N PHE A 47 -10.87 2.62 2.94
CA PHE A 47 -12.17 2.79 3.60
C PHE A 47 -13.30 2.17 2.79
N PHE A 48 -13.45 2.54 1.52
CA PHE A 48 -14.52 2.03 0.69
C PHE A 48 -14.43 0.51 0.51
N TYR A 49 -13.24 0.00 0.28
CA TYR A 49 -13.01 -1.42 0.06
C TYR A 49 -13.26 -2.25 1.33
N ASN A 50 -12.88 -1.73 2.49
CA ASN A 50 -12.97 -2.42 3.78
C ASN A 50 -14.24 -2.10 4.57
N LEU A 51 -15.18 -1.38 3.96
CA LEU A 51 -16.37 -0.86 4.63
C LEU A 51 -17.18 -1.92 5.41
N PRO A 52 -17.44 -3.14 4.90
CA PRO A 52 -18.18 -4.15 5.65
C PRO A 52 -17.46 -4.58 6.93
N TYR A 53 -16.14 -4.76 6.86
CA TYR A 53 -15.34 -5.09 8.02
C TYR A 53 -15.33 -3.95 9.06
N LEU A 54 -15.21 -2.70 8.62
CA LEU A 54 -15.27 -1.53 9.50
C LEU A 54 -16.62 -1.43 10.22
N ILE A 55 -17.72 -1.73 9.52
CA ILE A 55 -19.05 -1.79 10.12
C ILE A 55 -19.10 -2.88 11.20
N ALA A 56 -18.65 -4.10 10.89
CA ALA A 56 -18.61 -5.22 11.84
C ALA A 56 -17.75 -4.89 13.08
N TYR A 57 -16.59 -4.29 12.87
CA TYR A 57 -15.69 -3.86 13.95
C TYR A 57 -16.34 -2.85 14.89
N HIS A 58 -17.08 -1.87 14.34
CA HIS A 58 -17.82 -0.87 15.13
C HIS A 58 -18.96 -1.49 15.91
N GLN A 59 -19.69 -2.45 15.34
CA GLN A 59 -20.74 -3.17 16.05
C GLN A 59 -20.16 -3.98 17.22
N ALA A 60 -19.06 -4.72 16.98
CA ALA A 60 -18.42 -5.54 18.00
C ALA A 60 -17.81 -4.73 19.15
N SER A 61 -17.40 -3.48 18.89
CA SER A 61 -16.83 -2.59 19.92
C SER A 61 -17.86 -1.99 20.90
N GLY A 62 -19.11 -2.45 20.88
CA GLY A 62 -20.13 -2.12 21.88
C GLY A 62 -20.66 -0.67 21.84
N ARG A 63 -20.37 0.08 20.79
CA ARG A 63 -20.98 1.37 20.53
C ARG A 63 -22.41 1.13 20.02
N ASN A 64 -23.34 1.02 20.95
CA ASN A 64 -24.78 0.83 20.67
C ASN A 64 -25.31 2.02 19.86
N HIS A 65 -25.36 1.87 18.55
CA HIS A 65 -26.08 2.78 17.69
C HIS A 65 -27.51 2.27 17.50
N ALA A 66 -28.48 3.02 18.00
CA ALA A 66 -29.88 2.63 18.03
C ALA A 66 -30.54 2.52 16.63
N SER A 67 -29.82 2.85 15.54
CA SER A 67 -30.35 2.75 14.18
C SER A 67 -29.20 2.54 13.15
N SER A 68 -29.55 1.97 12.00
CA SER A 68 -28.65 1.84 10.85
C SER A 68 -28.04 3.17 10.39
N GLU A 69 -28.82 4.27 10.47
CA GLU A 69 -28.32 5.62 10.21
C GLU A 69 -27.30 6.10 11.25
N GLY A 70 -27.51 5.78 12.52
CA GLY A 70 -26.58 6.09 13.61
C GLY A 70 -25.25 5.37 13.44
N LEU A 71 -25.27 4.10 13.05
CA LEU A 71 -24.03 3.34 12.78
C LEU A 71 -23.36 3.81 11.49
N ALA A 72 -24.11 4.06 10.42
CA ALA A 72 -23.56 4.64 9.19
C ALA A 72 -22.87 5.97 9.48
N ARG A 73 -23.51 6.82 10.28
CA ARG A 73 -22.92 8.07 10.76
C ARG A 73 -21.67 7.83 11.58
N ALA A 74 -21.65 6.84 12.46
CA ALA A 74 -20.47 6.53 13.29
C ALA A 74 -19.29 5.97 12.48
N VAL A 75 -19.54 5.11 11.49
CA VAL A 75 -18.53 4.64 10.54
C VAL A 75 -17.97 5.82 9.73
N LEU A 76 -18.83 6.73 9.30
CA LEU A 76 -18.46 7.95 8.58
C LEU A 76 -17.84 9.02 9.52
N ASP A 77 -18.30 9.12 10.77
CA ASP A 77 -17.73 10.00 11.78
C ASP A 77 -16.37 9.48 12.29
N ASN A 78 -16.08 8.19 12.19
CA ASN A 78 -14.74 7.67 12.41
C ASN A 78 -13.79 7.98 11.26
N LEU A 79 -14.27 7.98 10.01
CA LEU A 79 -13.58 8.65 8.91
C LEU A 79 -13.33 10.13 9.23
N ARG A 80 -14.25 10.75 9.90
CA ARG A 80 -14.22 12.17 10.26
C ARG A 80 -13.42 12.45 11.54
N SER A 81 -13.47 11.60 12.57
CA SER A 81 -12.80 11.80 13.84
C SER A 81 -11.35 11.34 13.84
N ASP A 82 -11.05 10.20 13.22
CA ASP A 82 -9.69 9.72 12.99
C ASP A 82 -9.00 10.52 11.88
N LYS A 83 -9.80 11.17 11.05
CA LYS A 83 -9.37 11.97 9.91
C LYS A 83 -10.04 13.35 9.95
N ARG A 84 -9.94 14.04 11.08
CA ARG A 84 -10.22 15.49 11.14
C ARG A 84 -9.60 16.22 9.96
N ALA A 85 -8.48 15.67 9.48
CA ALA A 85 -7.79 16.08 8.28
C ALA A 85 -8.61 15.91 6.99
N ILE A 86 -9.36 14.79 6.75
CA ILE A 86 -10.06 14.62 5.47
C ILE A 86 -11.14 15.69 5.29
N GLY A 87 -11.94 15.96 6.34
CA GLY A 87 -12.92 17.06 6.29
C GLY A 87 -12.27 18.44 6.17
N VAL A 88 -11.09 18.64 6.75
CA VAL A 88 -10.31 19.87 6.64
C VAL A 88 -9.69 20.02 5.25
N PHE A 89 -9.36 18.91 4.58
CA PHE A 89 -8.79 18.93 3.23
C PHE A 89 -9.80 19.19 2.12
N ALA A 90 -11.12 19.06 2.37
CA ALA A 90 -12.14 19.45 1.40
C ALA A 90 -12.27 20.97 1.33
N ASP A 91 -11.82 21.61 0.24
CA ASP A 91 -11.78 23.08 0.12
C ASP A 91 -12.71 23.57 -1.02
N PRO A 92 -13.80 24.27 -0.72
CA PRO A 92 -14.57 24.31 0.53
C PRO A 92 -15.39 23.03 0.73
N SER A 93 -15.52 22.23 -0.30
CA SER A 93 -16.19 20.95 -0.30
C SER A 93 -15.57 20.00 -1.35
N ALA A 94 -15.70 18.70 -1.13
CA ALA A 94 -15.29 17.69 -2.08
C ALA A 94 -16.30 16.54 -2.14
N THR A 95 -16.44 15.93 -3.32
CA THR A 95 -17.19 14.69 -3.48
C THR A 95 -16.25 13.60 -3.97
N ILE A 96 -16.05 12.59 -3.15
CA ILE A 96 -15.28 11.40 -3.48
C ILE A 96 -16.25 10.33 -3.92
N ARG A 97 -15.93 9.68 -5.02
CA ARG A 97 -16.71 8.60 -5.61
C ARG A 97 -15.86 7.32 -5.65
N TRP A 98 -16.50 6.22 -5.31
CA TRP A 98 -15.99 4.86 -5.44
C TRP A 98 -17.06 4.04 -6.17
N ASP A 99 -16.83 3.76 -7.45
CA ASP A 99 -17.84 3.14 -8.35
C ASP A 99 -19.20 3.89 -8.26
N GLN A 100 -20.26 3.25 -7.74
CA GLN A 100 -21.58 3.85 -7.52
C GLN A 100 -21.70 4.59 -6.18
N PHE A 101 -20.79 4.36 -5.25
CA PHE A 101 -20.83 5.01 -3.93
C PHE A 101 -20.19 6.39 -3.99
N SER A 102 -20.72 7.31 -3.21
CA SER A 102 -20.04 8.61 -3.04
C SER A 102 -20.26 9.19 -1.66
N ILE A 103 -19.28 10.00 -1.25
CA ILE A 103 -19.31 10.79 -0.01
C ILE A 103 -19.07 12.24 -0.40
N HIS A 104 -20.01 13.09 -0.01
CA HIS A 104 -19.83 14.53 -0.06
C HIS A 104 -19.32 15.03 1.28
N MET A 105 -18.23 15.79 1.26
CA MET A 105 -17.64 16.44 2.44
C MET A 105 -17.74 17.95 2.28
N ASP A 106 -18.30 18.63 3.29
CA ASP A 106 -18.38 20.07 3.38
C ASP A 106 -17.58 20.55 4.60
N GLN A 107 -16.50 21.29 4.32
CA GLN A 107 -15.61 21.80 5.35
C GLN A 107 -16.30 22.83 6.25
N ARG A 108 -17.11 23.73 5.66
CA ARG A 108 -17.75 24.84 6.38
C ARG A 108 -18.76 24.32 7.41
N ASN A 109 -19.58 23.37 7.00
CA ASN A 109 -20.61 22.78 7.85
C ASN A 109 -20.10 21.57 8.65
N ARG A 110 -18.84 21.13 8.41
CA ARG A 110 -18.26 19.90 8.99
C ARG A 110 -19.18 18.69 8.79
N GLN A 111 -19.81 18.62 7.61
CA GLN A 111 -20.74 17.56 7.27
C GLN A 111 -20.10 16.56 6.30
N VAL A 112 -20.42 15.30 6.51
CA VAL A 112 -20.09 14.20 5.62
C VAL A 112 -21.41 13.52 5.27
N SER A 113 -21.74 13.49 3.98
CA SER A 113 -23.03 13.00 3.50
C SER A 113 -22.81 11.90 2.46
N PRO A 114 -23.14 10.64 2.78
CA PRO A 114 -23.14 9.55 1.81
C PRO A 114 -24.31 9.69 0.84
N ASN A 115 -24.13 9.22 -0.42
CA ASN A 115 -25.23 9.11 -1.36
C ASN A 115 -26.22 7.99 -0.97
N LYS A 116 -27.32 7.90 -1.71
CA LYS A 116 -28.39 6.94 -1.42
C LYS A 116 -27.88 5.50 -1.51
N GLU A 117 -27.14 5.17 -2.52
CA GLU A 117 -26.59 3.83 -2.80
C GLU A 117 -25.67 3.37 -1.67
N LEU A 118 -24.81 4.25 -1.14
CA LEU A 118 -23.95 3.94 -0.01
C LEU A 118 -24.76 3.73 1.29
N LYS A 119 -25.80 4.55 1.53
CA LYS A 119 -26.69 4.37 2.68
C LYS A 119 -27.42 3.02 2.64
N GLU A 120 -27.96 2.66 1.47
CA GLU A 120 -28.64 1.38 1.25
C GLU A 120 -27.68 0.20 1.45
N TYR A 121 -26.46 0.28 0.89
CA TYR A 121 -25.42 -0.73 1.07
C TYR A 121 -25.05 -0.95 2.54
N ILE A 122 -24.84 0.12 3.29
CA ILE A 122 -24.59 0.05 4.75
C ILE A 122 -25.78 -0.59 5.47
N SER A 123 -27.02 -0.19 5.13
CA SER A 123 -28.22 -0.78 5.72
C SER A 123 -28.34 -2.27 5.43
N ASP A 124 -28.02 -2.71 4.23
CA ASP A 124 -28.09 -4.11 3.83
C ASP A 124 -27.05 -4.98 4.55
N ILE A 125 -25.85 -4.43 4.82
CA ILE A 125 -24.87 -5.08 5.68
C ILE A 125 -25.40 -5.20 7.12
N LEU A 126 -25.94 -4.12 7.67
CA LEU A 126 -26.44 -4.08 9.05
C LEU A 126 -27.63 -5.00 9.29
N THR A 127 -28.46 -5.20 8.27
CA THR A 127 -29.62 -6.10 8.34
C THR A 127 -29.30 -7.56 7.98
N GLY A 128 -28.01 -7.85 7.69
CA GLY A 128 -27.55 -9.20 7.33
C GLY A 128 -27.94 -9.66 5.93
N LYS A 129 -28.48 -8.79 5.08
CA LYS A 129 -28.76 -9.09 3.67
C LYS A 129 -27.47 -9.27 2.88
N ILE A 130 -26.41 -8.53 3.24
CA ILE A 130 -25.07 -8.67 2.71
C ILE A 130 -24.20 -9.23 3.83
N PRO A 131 -23.67 -10.45 3.68
CA PRO A 131 -22.78 -11.04 4.66
C PRO A 131 -21.47 -10.24 4.79
N TYR A 132 -20.97 -10.05 6.00
CA TYR A 132 -19.68 -9.37 6.24
C TYR A 132 -18.50 -10.02 5.49
N LYS A 133 -18.57 -11.33 5.26
CA LYS A 133 -17.53 -12.12 4.57
C LYS A 133 -17.58 -12.04 3.04
N SER A 134 -18.67 -11.58 2.44
CA SER A 134 -18.84 -11.56 0.98
C SER A 134 -18.28 -10.32 0.31
N ALA A 135 -17.86 -9.33 1.08
CA ALA A 135 -17.25 -8.12 0.58
C ALA A 135 -15.77 -8.15 0.96
N GLY A 136 -14.89 -8.01 0.01
CA GLY A 136 -13.45 -8.10 0.19
C GLY A 136 -12.92 -7.44 1.47
N ARG A 137 -11.79 -7.92 1.93
CA ARG A 137 -11.12 -7.43 3.13
C ARG A 137 -9.81 -6.75 2.79
N ALA A 138 -9.43 -5.73 3.53
CA ALA A 138 -8.16 -5.05 3.36
C ALA A 138 -7.39 -4.91 4.68
N LEU A 139 -6.07 -4.93 4.55
CA LEU A 139 -5.12 -4.54 5.58
C LEU A 139 -4.50 -3.20 5.20
N PHE A 140 -4.44 -2.27 6.14
CA PHE A 140 -3.69 -1.02 5.96
C PHE A 140 -2.38 -1.08 6.75
N VAL A 141 -1.27 -0.91 6.06
CA VAL A 141 0.09 -0.87 6.62
C VAL A 141 0.57 0.59 6.60
N PRO A 142 0.50 1.29 7.73
CA PRO A 142 0.80 2.72 7.79
C PRO A 142 2.31 3.00 7.70
N ALA A 143 2.68 4.22 7.32
CA ALA A 143 4.08 4.66 7.34
C ALA A 143 4.65 4.69 8.76
N GLU A 144 3.81 5.01 9.75
CA GLU A 144 4.16 5.07 11.18
C GLU A 144 4.37 3.70 11.84
N ARG A 145 4.30 2.60 11.09
CA ARG A 145 4.49 1.22 11.60
C ARG A 145 5.79 0.98 12.37
N VAL A 146 6.77 1.86 12.22
CA VAL A 146 8.05 1.84 12.97
C VAL A 146 7.85 1.87 14.49
N ILE A 147 6.72 2.39 14.96
CA ILE A 147 6.40 2.52 16.38
C ILE A 147 6.10 1.16 17.02
N TYR A 148 5.66 0.18 16.23
CA TYR A 148 5.12 -1.10 16.74
C TYR A 148 6.11 -2.01 17.49
N PRO A 149 7.41 -2.04 17.19
CA PRO A 149 8.35 -2.84 17.96
C PRO A 149 8.43 -2.46 19.43
N HIS A 150 8.09 -1.22 19.77
CA HIS A 150 8.27 -0.62 21.10
C HIS A 150 6.98 -0.50 21.91
N ALA A 151 5.82 -0.79 21.34
CA ALA A 151 4.55 -0.58 22.00
C ALA A 151 3.86 -1.90 22.34
N THR A 152 3.43 -2.03 23.60
CA THR A 152 2.61 -3.16 24.04
C THR A 152 1.15 -3.00 23.60
N PRO A 153 0.39 -4.08 23.40
CA PRO A 153 -1.03 -4.01 22.99
C PRO A 153 -1.90 -3.10 23.86
N SER A 154 -1.57 -2.97 25.14
CA SER A 154 -2.30 -2.11 26.07
C SER A 154 -2.09 -0.61 25.78
N VAL A 155 -0.96 -0.21 25.22
CA VAL A 155 -0.65 1.20 24.90
C VAL A 155 -1.46 1.71 23.71
N TRP A 156 -1.76 0.86 22.73
CA TRP A 156 -2.54 1.22 21.55
C TRP A 156 -3.96 1.71 21.89
N LYS A 157 -4.58 1.07 22.89
CA LYS A 157 -5.96 1.37 23.29
C LYS A 157 -6.08 2.62 24.15
N LEU A 158 -4.96 3.08 24.74
CA LEU A 158 -4.92 4.25 25.62
C LEU A 158 -4.69 5.56 24.86
N LEU A 159 -4.13 5.49 23.64
CA LEU A 159 -3.85 6.67 22.82
C LEU A 159 -4.99 6.85 21.81
N SER A 160 -5.37 8.11 21.55
CA SER A 160 -6.31 8.48 20.48
C SER A 160 -5.63 8.34 19.11
N TRP A 161 -5.31 7.12 18.74
CA TRP A 161 -4.62 6.81 17.49
C TRP A 161 -5.60 6.67 16.33
N PRO A 162 -5.14 6.91 15.07
CA PRO A 162 -5.95 6.62 13.89
C PRO A 162 -6.38 5.15 13.84
N SER A 163 -7.61 4.90 13.36
CA SER A 163 -8.15 3.54 13.26
C SER A 163 -7.28 2.61 12.42
N THR A 164 -6.62 3.15 11.38
CA THR A 164 -5.67 2.40 10.56
C THR A 164 -4.51 1.84 11.36
N LEU A 165 -3.98 2.62 12.30
CA LEU A 165 -2.93 2.18 13.22
C LEU A 165 -3.45 1.11 14.19
N ILE A 166 -4.61 1.32 14.80
CA ILE A 166 -5.21 0.35 15.74
C ILE A 166 -5.45 -0.99 15.04
N LEU A 167 -6.08 -0.97 13.87
CA LEU A 167 -6.38 -2.19 13.10
C LEU A 167 -5.12 -2.91 12.62
N TYR A 168 -4.06 -2.16 12.28
CA TYR A 168 -2.76 -2.76 11.99
C TYR A 168 -2.15 -3.44 13.22
N GLY A 169 -2.22 -2.81 14.38
CA GLY A 169 -1.77 -3.39 15.64
C GLY A 169 -2.51 -4.67 16.01
N ASP A 170 -3.84 -4.68 15.86
CA ASP A 170 -4.66 -5.87 16.09
C ASP A 170 -4.29 -7.00 15.09
N ALA A 171 -4.05 -6.68 13.82
CA ALA A 171 -3.60 -7.64 12.83
C ALA A 171 -2.22 -8.22 13.18
N LEU A 172 -1.28 -7.39 13.62
CA LEU A 172 0.05 -7.82 14.05
C LEU A 172 -0.02 -8.69 15.32
N GLN A 173 -0.89 -8.37 16.27
CA GLN A 173 -1.10 -9.21 17.45
C GLN A 173 -1.64 -10.58 17.07
N ASN A 174 -2.60 -10.64 16.14
CA ASN A 174 -3.12 -11.89 15.63
C ASN A 174 -2.04 -12.72 14.92
N ALA A 175 -1.24 -12.10 14.05
CA ALA A 175 -0.11 -12.76 13.40
C ALA A 175 0.92 -13.26 14.42
N SER A 176 1.21 -12.48 15.47
CA SER A 176 2.08 -12.89 16.58
C SER A 176 1.55 -14.14 17.30
N ASN A 177 0.24 -14.22 17.52
CA ASN A 177 -0.38 -15.39 18.16
C ASN A 177 -0.28 -16.63 17.26
N ILE A 178 -0.53 -16.47 15.95
CA ILE A 178 -0.38 -17.53 14.96
C ILE A 178 1.09 -17.97 14.91
N TYR A 179 2.03 -17.03 14.81
CA TYR A 179 3.46 -17.33 14.79
C TYR A 179 3.93 -18.09 16.04
N SER A 180 3.34 -17.81 17.21
CA SER A 180 3.67 -18.55 18.44
C SER A 180 3.28 -20.02 18.36
N GLN A 181 2.28 -20.34 17.55
CA GLN A 181 1.87 -21.73 17.28
C GLN A 181 2.81 -22.42 16.27
N TRP A 182 3.64 -21.66 15.56
CA TRP A 182 4.53 -22.14 14.50
C TRP A 182 5.97 -22.39 14.94
N VAL A 183 6.32 -22.17 16.17
CA VAL A 183 7.73 -22.28 16.63
C VAL A 183 8.40 -23.58 16.18
N ASP A 184 7.63 -24.67 16.09
CA ASP A 184 8.09 -25.97 15.58
C ASP A 184 7.54 -26.32 14.17
N ASN A 185 6.52 -25.59 13.67
CA ASN A 185 5.83 -25.87 12.40
C ASN A 185 5.51 -24.57 11.66
N ARG A 186 6.53 -23.86 11.18
CA ARG A 186 6.31 -22.69 10.29
C ARG A 186 5.53 -23.11 9.04
N PRO A 187 4.64 -22.23 8.50
CA PRO A 187 3.95 -22.48 7.25
C PRO A 187 4.92 -22.95 6.17
N ASN A 188 4.56 -24.04 5.53
CA ASN A 188 5.39 -24.65 4.49
C ASN A 188 4.76 -24.50 3.10
N SER A 189 3.70 -23.68 2.99
CA SER A 189 3.16 -23.33 1.68
C SER A 189 4.21 -22.60 0.86
N GLU A 190 4.24 -22.88 -0.43
CA GLU A 190 5.22 -22.27 -1.34
C GLU A 190 5.21 -20.74 -1.26
N PRO A 191 4.03 -20.06 -1.33
CA PRO A 191 4.00 -18.61 -1.23
C PRO A 191 4.50 -18.06 0.11
N ALA A 192 4.12 -18.66 1.24
CA ALA A 192 4.56 -18.20 2.56
C ALA A 192 6.08 -18.38 2.74
N ARG A 193 6.62 -19.52 2.29
CA ARG A 193 8.07 -19.79 2.28
C ARG A 193 8.82 -18.77 1.42
N ARG A 194 8.29 -18.45 0.25
CA ARG A 194 8.88 -17.50 -0.69
C ARG A 194 8.93 -16.09 -0.09
N ILE A 195 7.85 -15.63 0.52
CA ILE A 195 7.81 -14.33 1.24
C ILE A 195 8.89 -14.29 2.33
N ARG A 196 9.04 -15.36 3.11
CA ARG A 196 10.05 -15.44 4.17
C ARG A 196 11.47 -15.35 3.63
N GLU A 197 11.79 -16.09 2.57
CA GLU A 197 13.10 -16.07 1.92
C GLU A 197 13.46 -14.68 1.41
N MET A 198 12.53 -14.04 0.67
CA MET A 198 12.72 -12.68 0.17
C MET A 198 12.82 -11.64 1.30
N SER A 199 12.03 -11.81 2.37
CA SER A 199 12.09 -10.93 3.54
C SER A 199 13.45 -11.00 4.22
N ARG A 200 14.01 -12.23 4.33
CA ARG A 200 15.35 -12.45 4.87
C ARG A 200 16.42 -11.81 4.00
N GLU A 201 16.30 -11.90 2.68
CA GLU A 201 17.20 -11.22 1.73
C GLU A 201 17.13 -9.70 1.89
N ALA A 202 15.91 -9.11 1.85
CA ALA A 202 15.69 -7.67 1.93
C ALA A 202 16.20 -7.06 3.25
N LEU A 203 16.04 -7.78 4.35
CA LEU A 203 16.34 -7.27 5.69
C LEU A 203 17.64 -7.81 6.30
N SER A 204 18.39 -8.64 5.56
CA SER A 204 19.65 -9.27 6.02
C SER A 204 19.46 -10.00 7.37
N GLY A 205 18.45 -10.84 7.44
CA GLY A 205 18.09 -11.60 8.62
C GLY A 205 16.59 -11.80 8.76
N GLU A 206 16.17 -12.43 9.81
CA GLU A 206 14.77 -12.75 10.04
C GLU A 206 14.32 -12.46 11.47
N ILE A 207 13.03 -12.15 11.60
CA ILE A 207 12.39 -12.06 12.91
C ILE A 207 12.10 -13.47 13.45
N ILE A 208 12.41 -13.72 14.70
CA ILE A 208 12.09 -14.97 15.39
C ILE A 208 11.46 -14.65 16.74
N LYS A 209 10.64 -15.57 17.25
CA LYS A 209 10.11 -15.48 18.60
C LYS A 209 10.92 -16.42 19.52
N PHE A 210 11.42 -15.90 20.62
CA PHE A 210 12.15 -16.67 21.62
C PHE A 210 11.48 -16.46 22.98
N GLY A 211 10.75 -17.44 23.45
CA GLY A 211 9.80 -17.27 24.53
C GLY A 211 8.70 -16.29 24.13
N ASP A 212 8.46 -15.25 24.93
CA ASP A 212 7.49 -14.19 24.65
C ASP A 212 8.10 -12.97 23.93
N GLU A 213 9.42 -12.99 23.68
CA GLU A 213 10.14 -11.87 23.09
C GLU A 213 10.44 -12.06 21.62
N TRP A 214 10.35 -10.97 20.87
CA TRP A 214 10.81 -10.90 19.49
C TRP A 214 12.31 -10.63 19.45
N ARG A 215 13.04 -11.45 18.69
CA ARG A 215 14.49 -11.34 18.46
C ARG A 215 14.78 -11.23 16.98
N TRP A 216 15.85 -10.55 16.64
CA TRP A 216 16.36 -10.51 15.30
C TRP A 216 17.48 -11.54 15.12
N GLN A 217 17.32 -12.47 14.20
CA GLN A 217 18.35 -13.46 13.85
C GLN A 217 19.05 -13.04 12.56
N ILE A 218 20.33 -12.72 12.68
CA ILE A 218 21.20 -12.41 11.54
C ILE A 218 21.80 -13.70 10.95
N ASP A 219 22.35 -13.60 9.74
CA ASP A 219 23.04 -14.72 9.11
C ASP A 219 24.16 -15.23 10.02
N GLY A 220 24.32 -16.56 10.06
CA GLY A 220 25.21 -17.22 11.01
C GLY A 220 24.55 -17.58 12.35
N GLY A 221 23.23 -17.30 12.52
CA GLY A 221 22.43 -17.75 13.66
C GLY A 221 22.58 -16.91 14.93
N LYS A 222 23.37 -15.82 14.89
CA LYS A 222 23.45 -14.89 16.03
C LYS A 222 22.14 -14.14 16.21
N ARG A 223 21.70 -14.05 17.47
CA ARG A 223 20.44 -13.38 17.85
C ARG A 223 20.74 -12.09 18.59
N ILE A 224 20.02 -11.04 18.26
CA ILE A 224 20.08 -9.73 18.92
C ILE A 224 18.67 -9.30 19.32
N ASP A 225 18.58 -8.42 20.30
CA ASP A 225 17.32 -7.83 20.67
C ASP A 225 16.77 -6.96 19.53
N LEU A 226 15.46 -6.92 19.37
CA LEU A 226 14.82 -6.16 18.30
C LEU A 226 15.16 -4.67 18.37
N ASP A 227 15.39 -4.14 19.59
CA ASP A 227 15.81 -2.75 19.80
C ASP A 227 17.18 -2.43 19.17
N MET A 228 18.04 -3.45 19.02
CA MET A 228 19.35 -3.33 18.39
C MET A 228 19.30 -3.50 16.86
N ALA A 229 18.15 -3.90 16.30
CA ALA A 229 17.96 -4.02 14.87
C ALA A 229 18.02 -2.64 14.18
N SER A 230 18.40 -2.61 12.89
CA SER A 230 18.46 -1.39 12.10
C SER A 230 17.07 -0.75 11.93
N SER A 231 17.03 0.53 11.59
CA SER A 231 15.76 1.23 11.34
C SER A 231 14.94 0.58 10.20
N GLY A 232 15.61 0.11 9.15
CA GLY A 232 14.94 -0.60 8.03
C GLY A 232 14.35 -1.94 8.47
N GLN A 233 15.07 -2.70 9.30
CA GLN A 233 14.58 -3.94 9.90
C GLN A 233 13.35 -3.67 10.77
N LYS A 234 13.45 -2.70 11.71
CA LYS A 234 12.34 -2.31 12.59
C LYS A 234 11.10 -1.83 11.82
N ALA A 235 11.29 -1.09 10.75
CA ALA A 235 10.18 -0.56 9.96
C ALA A 235 9.45 -1.63 9.14
N ASN A 236 10.12 -2.71 8.76
CA ASN A 236 9.58 -3.60 7.74
C ASN A 236 9.26 -5.03 8.19
N TRP A 237 9.86 -5.52 9.29
CA TRP A 237 9.64 -6.91 9.74
C TRP A 237 8.16 -7.21 10.01
N SER A 238 7.43 -6.27 10.60
CA SER A 238 6.07 -6.50 11.09
C SER A 238 5.09 -6.75 9.94
N TRP A 239 5.16 -5.97 8.87
CA TRP A 239 4.27 -6.16 7.73
C TRP A 239 4.69 -7.36 6.86
N LEU A 240 5.98 -7.68 6.79
CA LEU A 240 6.46 -8.88 6.11
C LEU A 240 6.01 -10.15 6.83
N LEU A 241 6.00 -10.15 8.17
CA LEU A 241 5.38 -11.22 8.96
C LEU A 241 3.88 -11.33 8.67
N LEU A 242 3.18 -10.20 8.57
CA LEU A 242 1.78 -10.18 8.18
C LEU A 242 1.56 -10.76 6.79
N ALA A 243 2.42 -10.42 5.81
CA ALA A 243 2.34 -10.98 4.46
C ALA A 243 2.50 -12.51 4.46
N GLU A 244 3.49 -13.06 5.18
CA GLU A 244 3.65 -14.50 5.37
C GLU A 244 2.38 -15.14 5.99
N THR A 245 1.82 -14.49 7.02
CA THR A 245 0.62 -14.95 7.71
C THR A 245 -0.61 -14.95 6.81
N LEU A 246 -0.75 -13.95 5.92
CA LEU A 246 -1.86 -13.88 4.96
C LEU A 246 -1.88 -15.09 4.02
N PHE A 247 -0.72 -15.51 3.52
CA PHE A 247 -0.63 -16.70 2.66
C PHE A 247 -0.97 -17.98 3.42
N ASP A 248 -0.54 -18.13 4.67
CA ASP A 248 -0.92 -19.25 5.51
C ASP A 248 -2.44 -19.30 5.78
N GLN A 249 -3.04 -18.15 6.10
CA GLN A 249 -4.48 -18.07 6.32
C GLN A 249 -5.27 -18.36 5.04
N ARG A 250 -4.78 -17.92 3.88
CA ARG A 250 -5.39 -18.19 2.60
C ARG A 250 -5.39 -19.69 2.27
N GLU A 251 -4.25 -20.37 2.44
CA GLU A 251 -4.12 -21.82 2.23
C GLU A 251 -5.08 -22.61 3.12
N LYS A 252 -5.29 -22.15 4.36
CA LYS A 252 -6.25 -22.73 5.30
C LYS A 252 -7.71 -22.35 5.04
N GLY A 253 -8.00 -21.55 4.00
CA GLY A 253 -9.35 -21.07 3.71
C GLY A 253 -9.91 -20.12 4.78
N LEU A 254 -9.04 -19.47 5.55
CA LEU A 254 -9.41 -18.56 6.64
C LEU A 254 -9.37 -17.10 6.22
N LEU A 255 -8.86 -16.80 5.03
CA LEU A 255 -8.80 -15.46 4.47
C LEU A 255 -10.07 -15.17 3.66
N ASP A 256 -10.74 -14.05 3.98
CA ASP A 256 -11.85 -13.56 3.17
C ASP A 256 -11.30 -12.96 1.87
N GLU A 257 -11.67 -13.52 0.73
CA GLU A 257 -11.22 -13.07 -0.58
C GLU A 257 -12.32 -12.29 -1.32
N PRO A 258 -11.96 -11.33 -2.17
CA PRO A 258 -10.61 -10.85 -2.47
C PRO A 258 -9.99 -10.06 -1.32
N PHE A 259 -8.68 -10.21 -1.12
CA PHE A 259 -7.94 -9.51 -0.08
C PHE A 259 -6.98 -8.47 -0.66
N ARG A 260 -6.92 -7.28 -0.04
CA ARG A 260 -6.05 -6.20 -0.47
C ARG A 260 -5.16 -5.71 0.67
N VAL A 261 -3.90 -5.42 0.34
CA VAL A 261 -2.96 -4.75 1.22
C VAL A 261 -2.74 -3.32 0.73
N HIS A 262 -3.06 -2.34 1.56
CA HIS A 262 -2.66 -0.94 1.36
C HIS A 262 -1.40 -0.71 2.17
N ILE A 263 -0.30 -0.31 1.52
CA ILE A 263 0.96 -0.09 2.21
C ILE A 263 1.54 1.29 1.89
N GLU A 264 1.82 2.05 2.94
CA GLU A 264 2.49 3.35 2.82
C GLU A 264 4.01 3.17 2.94
N GLU A 265 4.72 3.71 1.96
CA GLU A 265 6.18 3.80 1.92
C GLU A 265 6.88 2.47 2.32
N PRO A 266 6.69 1.37 1.56
CA PRO A 266 7.34 0.09 1.87
C PRO A 266 8.87 0.17 1.81
N GLU A 267 9.42 1.19 1.15
CA GLU A 267 10.85 1.48 1.03
C GLU A 267 11.48 2.15 2.26
N ILE A 268 10.69 2.52 3.27
CA ILE A 268 11.16 3.35 4.38
C ILE A 268 12.40 2.74 5.06
N HIS A 269 13.46 3.55 5.20
CA HIS A 269 14.75 3.17 5.78
C HIS A 269 15.48 2.01 5.11
N LEU A 270 15.11 1.61 3.89
CA LEU A 270 15.78 0.54 3.15
C LEU A 270 16.84 1.07 2.19
N HIS A 271 17.94 0.32 2.09
CA HIS A 271 18.92 0.52 1.03
C HIS A 271 18.30 0.23 -0.36
N PRO A 272 18.72 0.91 -1.46
CA PRO A 272 18.16 0.69 -2.79
C PRO A 272 18.07 -0.79 -3.22
N ALA A 273 19.06 -1.61 -2.93
CA ALA A 273 18.99 -3.04 -3.22
C ALA A 273 17.83 -3.75 -2.49
N ALA A 274 17.59 -3.41 -1.23
CA ALA A 274 16.46 -3.94 -0.47
C ALA A 274 15.11 -3.39 -0.97
N GLN A 275 15.06 -2.16 -1.47
CA GLN A 275 13.88 -1.60 -2.12
C GLN A 275 13.50 -2.36 -3.39
N GLN A 276 14.50 -2.82 -4.15
CA GLN A 276 14.30 -3.68 -5.31
C GLN A 276 13.65 -5.01 -4.90
N THR A 277 14.20 -5.71 -3.91
CA THR A 277 13.60 -6.95 -3.37
C THR A 277 12.21 -6.70 -2.82
N MET A 278 11.98 -5.55 -2.18
CA MET A 278 10.67 -5.15 -1.69
C MET A 278 9.63 -5.05 -2.80
N MET A 279 9.99 -4.43 -3.94
CA MET A 279 9.07 -4.35 -5.10
C MET A 279 8.75 -5.75 -5.66
N ARG A 280 9.72 -6.66 -5.69
CA ARG A 280 9.51 -8.06 -6.07
C ARG A 280 8.54 -8.78 -5.14
N ILE A 281 8.64 -8.57 -3.82
CA ILE A 281 7.69 -9.10 -2.84
C ILE A 281 6.26 -8.63 -3.16
N LEU A 282 6.07 -7.33 -3.40
CA LEU A 282 4.75 -6.77 -3.69
C LEU A 282 4.17 -7.27 -5.02
N ALA A 283 5.01 -7.41 -6.05
CA ALA A 283 4.61 -8.00 -7.33
C ALA A 283 4.26 -9.48 -7.20
N PHE A 284 5.03 -10.25 -6.43
CA PHE A 284 4.73 -11.64 -6.11
C PHE A 284 3.38 -11.77 -5.40
N MET A 285 3.12 -10.95 -4.37
CA MET A 285 1.82 -10.94 -3.69
C MET A 285 0.66 -10.70 -4.67
N ALA A 286 0.81 -9.74 -5.58
CA ALA A 286 -0.21 -9.43 -6.59
C ALA A 286 -0.40 -10.59 -7.60
N ASN A 287 0.67 -11.28 -7.98
CA ASN A 287 0.59 -12.47 -8.84
C ASN A 287 -0.14 -13.62 -8.16
N GLU A 288 0.13 -13.80 -6.86
CA GLU A 288 -0.51 -14.80 -6.03
C GLU A 288 -1.95 -14.41 -5.59
N GLY A 289 -2.49 -13.29 -6.07
CA GLY A 289 -3.90 -12.90 -5.88
C GLY A 289 -4.18 -12.10 -4.61
N ILE A 290 -3.15 -11.65 -3.87
CA ILE A 290 -3.30 -10.62 -2.84
C ILE A 290 -3.09 -9.27 -3.49
N GLU A 291 -4.16 -8.50 -3.69
CA GLU A 291 -4.07 -7.18 -4.30
C GLU A 291 -3.25 -6.21 -3.45
N VAL A 292 -2.43 -5.38 -4.10
CA VAL A 292 -1.54 -4.43 -3.43
C VAL A 292 -1.78 -3.02 -3.96
N LEU A 293 -2.02 -2.07 -3.05
CA LEU A 293 -1.97 -0.65 -3.33
C LEU A 293 -0.88 -0.02 -2.47
N LEU A 294 0.14 0.54 -3.10
CA LEU A 294 1.24 1.18 -2.38
C LEU A 294 1.36 2.66 -2.68
N THR A 295 1.83 3.41 -1.69
CA THR A 295 2.33 4.78 -1.88
C THR A 295 3.85 4.76 -1.76
N THR A 296 4.55 5.47 -2.63
CA THR A 296 6.01 5.48 -2.63
C THR A 296 6.57 6.84 -3.04
N HIS A 297 7.82 7.08 -2.67
CA HIS A 297 8.67 8.17 -3.16
C HIS A 297 9.89 7.64 -3.92
N SER A 298 10.05 6.31 -4.02
CA SER A 298 11.24 5.66 -4.53
C SER A 298 11.22 5.46 -6.03
N LEU A 299 12.17 6.07 -6.73
CA LEU A 299 12.45 5.77 -8.14
C LEU A 299 12.99 4.35 -8.32
N THR A 300 13.78 3.84 -7.35
CA THR A 300 14.31 2.47 -7.40
C THR A 300 13.18 1.43 -7.50
N MET A 301 12.10 1.62 -6.74
CA MET A 301 10.94 0.74 -6.81
C MET A 301 10.24 0.82 -8.17
N LEU A 302 10.13 2.01 -8.77
CA LEU A 302 9.57 2.16 -10.11
C LEU A 302 10.43 1.52 -11.20
N TYR A 303 11.75 1.68 -11.13
CA TYR A 303 12.66 1.04 -12.08
C TYR A 303 12.55 -0.47 -12.01
N GLU A 304 12.48 -1.03 -10.79
CA GLU A 304 12.27 -2.47 -10.66
C GLU A 304 10.91 -2.88 -11.21
N LEU A 305 9.84 -2.12 -10.93
CA LEU A 305 8.51 -2.42 -11.49
C LEU A 305 8.53 -2.40 -13.03
N ASN A 306 9.22 -1.45 -13.66
CA ASN A 306 9.42 -1.42 -15.10
C ASN A 306 10.13 -2.68 -15.61
N ASN A 307 11.17 -3.13 -14.89
CA ASN A 307 11.88 -4.38 -15.21
C ASN A 307 10.92 -5.58 -15.15
N LEU A 308 10.07 -5.66 -14.11
CA LEU A 308 9.10 -6.75 -13.91
C LEU A 308 8.03 -6.77 -14.99
N ILE A 309 7.51 -5.59 -15.39
CA ILE A 309 6.52 -5.44 -16.47
C ILE A 309 7.13 -5.84 -17.81
N THR A 310 8.31 -5.33 -18.12
CA THR A 310 9.01 -5.60 -19.38
C THR A 310 9.36 -7.08 -19.49
N ALA A 311 9.89 -7.68 -18.42
CA ALA A 311 10.23 -9.10 -18.39
C ALA A 311 9.01 -10.03 -18.56
N ALA A 312 7.82 -9.58 -18.12
CA ALA A 312 6.57 -10.34 -18.30
C ALA A 312 6.14 -10.45 -19.77
N GLN A 313 6.64 -9.58 -20.65
CA GLN A 313 6.26 -9.53 -22.07
C GLN A 313 7.29 -10.22 -22.98
N MET A 314 8.47 -10.57 -22.44
CA MET A 314 9.51 -11.21 -23.22
C MET A 314 9.20 -12.68 -23.45
N LEU A 315 9.58 -13.19 -24.63
CA LEU A 315 9.47 -14.62 -24.94
C LEU A 315 10.35 -15.44 -24.00
N PRO A 316 9.84 -16.57 -23.48
CA PRO A 316 10.56 -17.39 -22.49
C PRO A 316 11.99 -17.81 -22.94
N ASP A 317 12.18 -18.08 -24.22
CA ASP A 317 13.45 -18.54 -24.78
C ASP A 317 14.59 -17.49 -24.75
N LYS A 318 14.21 -16.19 -24.65
CA LYS A 318 15.18 -15.08 -24.56
C LYS A 318 15.56 -14.71 -23.11
N LEU A 319 14.95 -15.35 -22.11
CA LEU A 319 15.03 -15.00 -20.69
C LEU A 319 15.93 -15.93 -19.88
N LYS A 320 16.94 -16.55 -20.49
CA LYS A 320 17.88 -17.44 -19.78
C LYS A 320 19.01 -16.72 -19.04
N ASP A 321 19.01 -15.38 -19.04
CA ASP A 321 19.99 -14.58 -18.34
C ASP A 321 19.58 -14.44 -16.86
N GLU A 322 20.46 -14.83 -15.93
CA GLU A 322 20.23 -14.75 -14.48
C GLU A 322 20.00 -13.30 -13.97
N ARG A 323 20.36 -12.30 -14.78
CA ARG A 323 20.12 -10.87 -14.46
C ARG A 323 18.67 -10.42 -14.74
N VAL A 324 17.90 -11.23 -15.44
CA VAL A 324 16.49 -10.94 -15.70
C VAL A 324 15.65 -11.41 -14.51
N PRO A 325 14.64 -10.63 -14.07
CA PRO A 325 13.78 -11.03 -12.95
C PRO A 325 13.20 -12.45 -13.14
N PRO A 326 13.23 -13.31 -12.11
CA PRO A 326 12.60 -14.61 -12.13
C PRO A 326 11.11 -14.58 -12.52
N PRO A 327 10.57 -15.65 -13.12
CA PRO A 327 9.19 -15.69 -13.63
C PRO A 327 8.10 -15.35 -12.61
N ASP A 328 8.26 -15.76 -11.36
CA ASP A 328 7.33 -15.55 -10.25
C ASP A 328 7.15 -14.08 -9.86
N PHE A 329 8.11 -13.21 -10.21
CA PHE A 329 8.04 -11.77 -9.95
C PHE A 329 7.53 -10.96 -11.14
N ARG A 330 7.55 -11.52 -12.35
CA ARG A 330 7.13 -10.82 -13.55
C ARG A 330 5.64 -10.56 -13.49
N ILE A 331 5.23 -9.32 -13.71
CA ILE A 331 3.84 -8.93 -13.60
C ILE A 331 3.32 -8.35 -14.92
N PRO A 332 2.24 -8.91 -15.51
CA PRO A 332 1.65 -8.35 -16.71
C PRO A 332 1.12 -6.94 -16.48
N SER A 333 1.33 -6.04 -17.44
CA SER A 333 0.88 -4.64 -17.37
C SER A 333 -0.62 -4.48 -17.13
N GLN A 334 -1.43 -5.44 -17.59
CA GLN A 334 -2.87 -5.46 -17.36
C GLN A 334 -3.23 -5.55 -15.88
N LYS A 335 -2.34 -6.13 -15.06
CA LYS A 335 -2.48 -6.22 -13.60
C LYS A 335 -1.94 -4.99 -12.86
N VAL A 336 -1.31 -4.03 -13.56
CA VAL A 336 -0.63 -2.88 -12.97
C VAL A 336 -1.38 -1.59 -13.26
N ALA A 337 -1.45 -0.69 -12.27
CA ALA A 337 -1.79 0.71 -12.44
C ALA A 337 -0.75 1.58 -11.72
N ALA A 338 -0.31 2.66 -12.33
CA ALA A 338 0.65 3.58 -11.76
C ALA A 338 0.21 5.02 -11.98
N TYR A 339 0.20 5.82 -10.91
CA TYR A 339 -0.31 7.19 -10.92
C TYR A 339 0.68 8.14 -10.26
N LEU A 340 1.00 9.22 -10.97
CA LEU A 340 1.82 10.31 -10.48
C LEU A 340 0.94 11.41 -9.84
N PHE A 341 1.20 11.68 -8.58
CA PHE A 341 0.63 12.79 -7.82
C PHE A 341 1.58 13.98 -7.89
N GLN A 342 1.25 14.98 -8.69
CA GLN A 342 2.08 16.13 -8.97
C GLN A 342 1.92 17.23 -7.93
N GLY A 343 2.96 18.05 -7.76
CA GLY A 343 2.95 19.19 -6.84
C GLY A 343 1.93 20.30 -7.19
N ASN A 344 1.47 20.34 -8.45
CA ASN A 344 0.41 21.24 -8.90
C ASN A 344 -1.02 20.72 -8.59
N GLY A 345 -1.13 19.57 -7.93
CA GLY A 345 -2.40 18.95 -7.56
C GLY A 345 -3.05 18.09 -8.65
N GLN A 346 -2.35 17.83 -9.74
CA GLN A 346 -2.84 16.91 -10.78
C GLN A 346 -2.45 15.47 -10.44
N VAL A 347 -3.32 14.52 -10.82
CA VAL A 347 -3.06 13.09 -10.71
C VAL A 347 -3.28 12.47 -12.09
N ASN A 348 -2.22 11.87 -12.64
CA ASN A 348 -2.21 11.30 -13.97
C ASN A 348 -1.69 9.85 -13.95
N SER A 349 -2.21 9.02 -14.87
CA SER A 349 -1.58 7.72 -15.15
C SER A 349 -0.21 7.95 -15.78
N ILE A 350 0.76 7.17 -15.35
CA ILE A 350 2.11 7.13 -15.91
C ILE A 350 2.45 5.78 -16.53
N LEU A 351 1.46 4.87 -16.62
CA LEU A 351 1.59 3.65 -17.41
C LEU A 351 1.25 4.00 -18.87
N GLU A 352 2.24 3.93 -19.72
CA GLU A 352 2.18 4.29 -21.14
C GLU A 352 2.59 3.12 -22.03
N GLU A 353 2.29 3.18 -23.33
CA GLU A 353 2.79 2.23 -24.31
C GLU A 353 3.99 2.82 -25.04
N GLN A 354 5.13 2.16 -24.95
CA GLN A 354 6.35 2.56 -25.63
C GLN A 354 6.62 1.65 -26.84
N ASN A 355 6.86 2.23 -28.02
CA ASN A 355 7.31 1.50 -29.20
C ASN A 355 8.80 1.15 -29.04
N LEU A 356 9.13 -0.13 -28.92
CA LEU A 356 10.51 -0.61 -28.83
C LEU A 356 11.15 -0.88 -30.20
N SER A 357 10.42 -0.74 -31.30
CA SER A 357 10.95 -1.02 -32.62
C SER A 357 11.73 0.17 -33.20
N MET A 358 13.03 -0.01 -33.39
CA MET A 358 13.82 0.83 -34.32
C MET A 358 13.52 0.51 -35.79
N GLU A 359 12.73 -0.52 -36.09
CA GLU A 359 12.31 -0.92 -37.41
C GLU A 359 10.80 -0.74 -37.54
N GLU A 360 10.35 0.00 -38.54
CA GLU A 360 8.96 0.41 -38.79
C GLU A 360 7.95 -0.75 -39.08
N THR A 361 8.35 -2.01 -38.91
CA THR A 361 7.55 -3.17 -39.35
C THR A 361 6.97 -4.05 -38.23
N SER A 362 7.15 -3.72 -36.97
CA SER A 362 6.55 -4.49 -35.83
C SER A 362 5.77 -3.59 -34.90
N PRO A 363 4.45 -3.80 -34.73
CA PRO A 363 3.64 -3.07 -33.74
C PRO A 363 3.82 -3.67 -32.35
N ASN A 364 5.04 -3.68 -31.83
CA ASN A 364 5.32 -4.13 -30.47
C ASN A 364 5.46 -2.91 -29.55
N SER A 365 4.34 -2.31 -29.18
CA SER A 365 4.30 -1.39 -28.06
C SER A 365 4.42 -2.18 -26.76
N VAL A 366 5.36 -1.81 -25.92
CA VAL A 366 5.54 -2.39 -24.59
C VAL A 366 5.05 -1.40 -23.57
N PRO A 367 4.07 -1.75 -22.73
CA PRO A 367 3.65 -0.90 -21.62
C PRO A 367 4.82 -0.71 -20.63
N TRP A 368 5.04 0.51 -20.24
CA TRP A 368 6.06 0.88 -19.26
C TRP A 368 5.57 2.05 -18.39
N ILE A 369 6.22 2.25 -17.26
CA ILE A 369 5.94 3.39 -16.39
C ILE A 369 6.85 4.54 -16.82
N ASN A 370 6.25 5.67 -17.22
CA ASN A 370 7.00 6.88 -17.58
C ASN A 370 7.49 7.60 -16.32
N GLU A 371 8.78 7.51 -16.05
CA GLU A 371 9.44 8.15 -14.92
C GLU A 371 10.06 9.52 -15.23
N ASP A 372 9.97 10.01 -16.46
CA ASP A 372 10.66 11.26 -16.88
C ASP A 372 10.29 12.46 -16.01
N GLN A 373 9.01 12.58 -15.63
CA GLN A 373 8.57 13.66 -14.76
C GLN A 373 9.14 13.59 -13.33
N LEU A 374 9.62 12.44 -12.90
CA LEU A 374 10.22 12.22 -11.59
C LEU A 374 11.72 12.47 -11.62
N ARG A 375 12.35 12.25 -12.80
CA ARG A 375 13.78 12.51 -13.03
C ARG A 375 14.13 14.00 -13.07
N LEU A 376 13.16 14.87 -13.30
CA LEU A 376 13.41 16.32 -13.44
C LEU A 376 14.25 16.89 -12.28
N VAL A 377 14.06 16.39 -11.05
CA VAL A 377 14.85 16.85 -9.90
C VAL A 377 16.31 16.39 -10.00
N ASP A 378 16.54 15.14 -10.41
CA ASP A 378 17.90 14.61 -10.60
C ASP A 378 18.60 15.29 -11.76
N ASP A 379 17.88 15.59 -12.85
CA ASP A 379 18.36 16.34 -14.01
C ASP A 379 18.70 17.79 -13.66
N GLU A 380 17.85 18.45 -12.84
CA GLU A 380 18.12 19.81 -12.34
C GLU A 380 19.39 19.84 -11.48
N LEU A 381 19.57 18.89 -10.56
CA LEU A 381 20.77 18.77 -9.74
C LEU A 381 22.00 18.46 -10.59
N GLY A 382 21.89 17.60 -11.60
CA GLY A 382 22.94 17.30 -12.56
C GLY A 382 23.36 18.52 -13.37
N GLN A 383 22.39 19.33 -13.83
CA GLN A 383 22.65 20.60 -14.51
C GLN A 383 23.29 21.63 -13.58
N GLU A 384 22.82 21.73 -12.34
CA GLU A 384 23.41 22.62 -11.32
C GLU A 384 24.86 22.24 -11.07
N LEU A 385 25.15 20.97 -10.85
CA LEU A 385 26.52 20.47 -10.69
C LEU A 385 27.38 20.79 -11.91
N SER A 386 26.87 20.64 -13.12
CA SER A 386 27.57 20.96 -14.36
C SER A 386 27.86 22.46 -14.47
N ARG A 387 26.89 23.32 -14.09
CA ARG A 387 27.09 24.78 -14.02
C ARG A 387 28.18 25.14 -13.00
N ILE A 388 28.08 24.55 -11.76
CA ILE A 388 29.11 24.80 -10.72
C ILE A 388 30.49 24.41 -11.26
N ARG A 389 30.63 23.27 -11.91
CA ARG A 389 31.89 22.81 -12.51
C ARG A 389 32.37 23.73 -13.62
N SER A 390 31.50 24.36 -14.40
CA SER A 390 31.86 25.29 -15.46
C SER A 390 32.36 26.65 -14.94
N TYR A 391 31.96 27.06 -13.72
CA TYR A 391 32.41 28.29 -13.07
C TYR A 391 33.68 28.12 -12.22
N GLY A 392 34.11 26.86 -11.97
CA GLY A 392 35.07 26.59 -10.93
C GLY A 392 36.52 26.60 -11.38
N THR A 393 37.31 27.53 -10.87
CA THR A 393 38.70 27.24 -10.47
C THR A 393 38.59 26.45 -9.15
N PHE A 394 38.60 25.10 -9.24
CA PHE A 394 38.67 24.30 -8.04
C PHE A 394 39.99 24.56 -7.31
N TRP A 395 39.93 24.76 -5.99
CA TRP A 395 41.08 24.89 -5.15
C TRP A 395 42.04 23.72 -5.42
N LYS A 396 43.22 24.03 -5.91
CA LYS A 396 44.32 23.05 -5.87
C LYS A 396 44.78 23.02 -4.42
N ALA A 397 44.51 21.88 -3.74
CA ALA A 397 45.06 21.59 -2.44
C ALA A 397 46.58 21.42 -2.55
#